data_0122f44e769dd5df7f9a9240381b5e99
#
_entry.id   0122f44e769dd5df7f9a9240381b5e99
#
_cell.length_a   1.000
_cell.length_b   1.000
_cell.length_c   1.000
_cell.angle_alpha   90.00
_cell.angle_beta   90.00
_cell.angle_gamma   90.00
#
_symmetry.space_group_name_H-M   'P 1'
#
loop_
_entity.id
_entity.type
_entity.pdbx_description
1 polymer ?
#
loop_
_entity_poly.entity_id
_entity_poly.type
_entity_poly.pdbx_seq_one_letter_code
_entity_poly.pdbx_strand_id
1 'polypeptide(L)'
;MDIVRDTYEQLRRDYAMSEYDFSENWLKKSKGYFASLKCTGSQPSLEAILALYGEAIKRTELFEQLEAQHNGMQKDLYRQRGHYFRDITHKLESEIRQMALAN
;
A
#
# COMPACT_ATOMS: atom_id res chain seq x y z
N MET A 1 12.02 0.10 -7.15
CA MET A 1 11.89 -0.72 -5.90
C MET A 1 11.61 0.11 -4.67
N ASP A 2 12.14 1.33 -4.61
CA ASP A 2 12.13 2.13 -3.39
C ASP A 2 10.74 2.39 -2.82
N ILE A 3 9.76 2.80 -3.64
CA ILE A 3 8.41 3.08 -3.14
C ILE A 3 7.72 1.81 -2.63
N VAL A 4 7.98 0.67 -3.26
CA VAL A 4 7.40 -0.61 -2.83
C VAL A 4 8.04 -1.05 -1.50
N ARG A 5 9.36 -0.94 -1.40
CA ARG A 5 10.07 -1.26 -0.16
C ARG A 5 9.65 -0.34 0.98
N ASP A 6 9.59 0.96 0.72
CA ASP A 6 9.22 1.95 1.74
C ASP A 6 7.80 1.70 2.25
N THR A 7 6.87 1.38 1.35
CA THR A 7 5.50 1.04 1.72
C THR A 7 5.45 -0.22 2.58
N TYR A 8 6.20 -1.26 2.19
CA TYR A 8 6.27 -2.49 2.98
C TYR A 8 6.83 -2.21 4.39
N GLU A 9 7.94 -1.47 4.48
CA GLU A 9 8.56 -1.18 5.78
C GLU A 9 7.61 -0.39 6.68
N GLN A 10 6.84 0.54 6.13
CA GLN A 10 5.84 1.27 6.87
C GLN A 10 4.73 0.35 7.39
N LEU A 11 4.19 -0.51 6.54
CA LEU A 11 3.15 -1.47 6.91
C LEU A 11 3.65 -2.50 7.92
N ARG A 12 4.88 -2.96 7.77
CA ARG A 12 5.49 -3.90 8.72
C ARG A 12 5.61 -3.27 10.11
N ARG A 13 6.08 -2.04 10.16
CA ARG A 13 6.25 -1.32 11.44
C ARG A 13 4.91 -1.05 12.12
N ASP A 14 3.91 -0.62 11.35
CA ASP A 14 2.65 -0.13 11.90
C ASP A 14 1.58 -1.21 12.04
N TYR A 15 1.65 -2.27 11.24
CA TYR A 15 0.63 -3.33 11.20
C TYR A 15 1.21 -4.75 11.25
N ALA A 16 2.50 -4.90 11.51
CA ALA A 16 3.16 -6.20 11.57
C ALA A 16 2.97 -7.03 10.29
N MET A 17 2.97 -6.37 9.14
CA MET A 17 2.78 -7.01 7.84
C MET A 17 3.90 -7.99 7.54
N SER A 18 3.57 -9.22 7.11
CA SER A 18 4.56 -10.18 6.64
C SER A 18 4.87 -9.97 5.16
N GLU A 19 6.06 -10.42 4.73
CA GLU A 19 6.42 -10.35 3.31
C GLU A 19 5.49 -11.20 2.44
N TYR A 20 5.05 -12.36 2.94
CA TYR A 20 4.12 -13.23 2.22
C TYR A 20 2.78 -12.54 2.01
N ASP A 21 2.21 -11.96 3.07
CA ASP A 21 0.96 -11.25 3.00
C ASP A 21 1.05 -10.04 2.07
N PHE A 22 2.14 -9.28 2.18
CA PHE A 22 2.38 -8.13 1.31
C PHE A 22 2.43 -8.56 -0.16
N SER A 23 3.18 -9.63 -0.47
CA SER A 23 3.29 -10.13 -1.84
C SER A 23 1.94 -10.57 -2.41
N GLU A 24 1.17 -11.36 -1.65
CA GLU A 24 -0.09 -11.91 -2.13
C GLU A 24 -1.23 -10.90 -2.16
N ASN A 25 -1.39 -10.15 -1.09
CA ASN A 25 -2.59 -9.33 -0.91
C ASN A 25 -2.42 -7.88 -1.34
N TRP A 26 -1.19 -7.38 -1.37
CA TRP A 26 -0.92 -6.01 -1.76
C TRP A 26 -0.33 -5.90 -3.15
N LEU A 27 0.60 -6.80 -3.51
CA LEU A 27 1.22 -6.79 -4.84
C LEU A 27 0.51 -7.72 -5.82
N LYS A 28 -0.38 -8.60 -5.33
CA LYS A 28 -1.12 -9.60 -6.12
C LYS A 28 -0.17 -10.49 -6.92
N LYS A 29 0.89 -10.95 -6.25
CA LYS A 29 1.91 -11.83 -6.80
C LYS A 29 2.06 -13.06 -5.90
N SER A 30 2.95 -13.98 -6.25
CA SER A 30 3.25 -15.16 -5.42
C SER A 30 3.86 -14.75 -4.09
N LYS A 31 3.79 -15.62 -3.10
CA LYS A 31 4.27 -15.36 -1.73
C LYS A 31 5.72 -14.90 -1.66
N GLY A 32 6.58 -15.43 -2.53
CA GLY A 32 8.01 -15.12 -2.54
C GLY A 32 8.41 -13.91 -3.37
N TYR A 33 7.46 -13.23 -3.98
CA TYR A 33 7.76 -12.17 -4.95
C TYR A 33 8.60 -11.04 -4.36
N PHE A 34 8.19 -10.51 -3.21
CA PHE A 34 8.90 -9.39 -2.57
C PHE A 34 10.31 -9.82 -2.12
N ALA A 35 10.44 -11.00 -1.53
CA ALA A 35 11.74 -11.53 -1.12
C ALA A 35 12.68 -11.68 -2.33
N SER A 36 12.14 -12.16 -3.46
CA SER A 36 12.90 -12.29 -4.70
C SER A 36 13.38 -10.94 -5.21
N LEU A 37 12.54 -9.91 -5.17
CA LEU A 37 12.94 -8.55 -5.57
C LEU A 37 14.12 -8.05 -4.72
N LYS A 38 14.06 -8.28 -3.41
CA LYS A 38 15.13 -7.87 -2.50
C LYS A 38 16.44 -8.60 -2.80
N CYS A 39 16.35 -9.92 -3.05
CA CYS A 39 17.54 -10.74 -3.32
C CYS A 39 18.22 -10.35 -4.63
N THR A 40 17.44 -10.10 -5.67
CA THR A 40 17.98 -9.85 -7.01
C THR A 40 18.24 -8.39 -7.31
N GLY A 41 17.72 -7.48 -6.49
CA GLY A 41 17.76 -6.04 -6.77
C GLY A 41 16.91 -5.62 -7.95
N SER A 42 16.01 -6.50 -8.40
CA SER A 42 15.13 -6.22 -9.54
C SER A 42 14.07 -5.19 -9.21
N GLN A 43 13.59 -4.48 -10.21
CA GLN A 43 12.49 -3.55 -10.06
C GLN A 43 11.16 -4.31 -10.06
N PRO A 44 10.17 -3.87 -9.27
CA PRO A 44 8.84 -4.47 -9.34
C PRO A 44 8.19 -4.18 -10.69
N SER A 45 7.31 -5.08 -11.13
CA SER A 45 6.54 -4.88 -12.35
C SER A 45 5.55 -3.72 -12.16
N LEU A 46 5.16 -3.09 -13.27
CA LEU A 46 4.13 -2.06 -13.24
C LEU A 46 2.82 -2.63 -12.68
N GLU A 47 2.47 -3.88 -13.03
CA GLU A 47 1.30 -4.56 -12.48
C GLU A 47 1.31 -4.60 -10.95
N ALA A 48 2.48 -4.92 -10.36
CA ALA A 48 2.61 -4.99 -8.90
C ALA A 48 2.42 -3.61 -8.27
N ILE A 49 2.98 -2.58 -8.87
CA ILE A 49 2.85 -1.20 -8.37
C ILE A 49 1.40 -0.74 -8.47
N LEU A 50 0.72 -1.03 -9.57
CA LEU A 50 -0.69 -0.69 -9.75
C LEU A 50 -1.59 -1.46 -8.79
N ALA A 51 -1.26 -2.74 -8.51
CA ALA A 51 -1.99 -3.54 -7.53
C ALA A 51 -1.85 -2.93 -6.13
N LEU A 52 -0.64 -2.53 -5.76
CA LEU A 52 -0.37 -1.87 -4.48
C LEU A 52 -1.19 -0.57 -4.35
N TYR A 53 -1.19 0.24 -5.40
CA TYR A 53 -1.96 1.49 -5.45
C TYR A 53 -3.46 1.21 -5.31
N GLY A 54 -3.98 0.23 -6.05
CA GLY A 54 -5.39 -0.15 -5.97
C GLY A 54 -5.79 -0.63 -4.58
N GLU A 55 -4.93 -1.40 -3.91
CA GLU A 55 -5.21 -1.86 -2.55
C GLU A 55 -5.22 -0.70 -1.56
N ALA A 56 -4.29 0.26 -1.70
CA ALA A 56 -4.26 1.45 -0.86
C ALA A 56 -5.55 2.28 -1.03
N ILE A 57 -6.04 2.43 -2.25
CA ILE A 57 -7.32 3.11 -2.53
C ILE A 57 -8.47 2.38 -1.83
N LYS A 58 -8.55 1.07 -1.97
CA LYS A 58 -9.63 0.27 -1.36
C LYS A 58 -9.64 0.41 0.16
N ARG A 59 -8.46 0.40 0.79
CA ARG A 59 -8.36 0.57 2.24
C ARG A 59 -8.79 1.96 2.67
N THR A 60 -8.40 2.99 1.93
CA THR A 60 -8.81 4.37 2.19
C THR A 60 -10.32 4.50 2.14
N GLU A 61 -10.94 3.98 1.09
CA GLU A 61 -12.40 4.03 0.92
C GLU A 61 -13.13 3.25 2.00
N LEU A 62 -12.61 2.08 2.37
CA LEU A 62 -13.19 1.28 3.44
C LEU A 62 -13.25 2.06 4.75
N PHE A 63 -12.14 2.69 5.15
CA PHE A 63 -12.11 3.42 6.40
C PHE A 63 -12.93 4.71 6.34
N GLU A 64 -13.05 5.36 5.19
CA GLU A 64 -13.94 6.49 5.01
C GLU A 64 -15.40 6.07 5.20
N GLN A 65 -15.81 4.92 4.67
CA GLN A 65 -17.15 4.38 4.86
C GLN A 65 -17.40 4.02 6.32
N LEU A 66 -16.44 3.38 6.98
CA LEU A 66 -16.56 3.02 8.38
C LEU A 66 -16.64 4.26 9.27
N GLU A 67 -15.88 5.29 8.96
CA GLU A 67 -15.95 6.57 9.67
C GLU A 67 -17.35 7.16 9.57
N ALA A 68 -17.94 7.16 8.37
CA ALA A 68 -19.27 7.70 8.14
C ALA A 68 -20.39 6.94 8.88
N GLN A 69 -20.17 5.65 9.19
CA GLN A 69 -21.15 4.77 9.82
C GLN A 69 -21.03 4.67 11.34
N HIS A 70 -20.01 5.29 11.92
CA HIS A 70 -19.73 5.16 13.36
C HIS A 70 -19.59 6.54 14.01
N ASN A 71 -19.65 6.55 15.35
CA ASN A 71 -19.54 7.76 16.17
C ASN A 71 -18.50 7.56 17.26
N GLY A 72 -18.10 8.67 17.90
CA GLY A 72 -17.22 8.65 19.06
C GLY A 72 -15.83 8.14 18.74
N MET A 73 -15.29 7.32 19.63
CA MET A 73 -13.92 6.81 19.52
C MET A 73 -13.72 5.94 18.30
N GLN A 74 -14.74 5.17 17.89
CA GLN A 74 -14.66 4.35 16.68
C GLN A 74 -14.51 5.22 15.43
N LYS A 75 -15.27 6.31 15.35
CA LYS A 75 -15.18 7.26 14.25
C LYS A 75 -13.77 7.85 14.15
N ASP A 76 -13.22 8.26 15.28
CA ASP A 76 -11.88 8.85 15.33
C ASP A 76 -10.81 7.84 14.89
N LEU A 77 -10.92 6.59 15.32
CA LEU A 77 -10.02 5.52 14.94
C LEU A 77 -10.05 5.29 13.42
N TYR A 78 -11.24 5.19 12.84
CA TYR A 78 -11.39 4.97 11.40
C TYR A 78 -10.90 6.17 10.60
N ARG A 79 -11.09 7.40 11.11
CA ARG A 79 -10.54 8.60 10.47
C ARG A 79 -9.02 8.54 10.41
N GLN A 80 -8.37 8.18 11.51
CA GLN A 80 -6.91 8.06 11.57
C GLN A 80 -6.39 7.01 10.59
N ARG A 81 -7.03 5.85 10.54
CA ARG A 81 -6.65 4.78 9.62
C ARG A 81 -6.87 5.18 8.16
N GLY A 82 -7.98 5.87 7.89
CA GLY A 82 -8.26 6.40 6.56
C GLY A 82 -7.20 7.37 6.09
N HIS A 83 -6.77 8.29 6.96
CA HIS A 83 -5.70 9.23 6.65
C HIS A 83 -4.38 8.50 6.38
N TYR A 84 -4.08 7.47 7.17
CA TYR A 84 -2.89 6.65 6.99
C TYR A 84 -2.82 6.05 5.58
N PHE A 85 -3.87 5.39 5.15
CA PHE A 85 -3.91 4.76 3.83
C PHE A 85 -4.03 5.79 2.70
N ARG A 86 -4.66 6.93 2.95
CA ARG A 86 -4.70 8.03 1.99
C ARG A 86 -3.30 8.58 1.73
N ASP A 87 -2.48 8.73 2.76
CA ASP A 87 -1.10 9.19 2.60
C ASP A 87 -0.29 8.22 1.75
N ILE A 88 -0.45 6.91 1.97
CA ILE A 88 0.19 5.89 1.15
C ILE A 88 -0.30 6.01 -0.30
N THR A 89 -1.60 6.17 -0.50
CA THR A 89 -2.20 6.34 -1.82
C THR A 89 -1.60 7.53 -2.56
N HIS A 90 -1.45 8.67 -1.88
CA HIS A 90 -0.88 9.88 -2.49
C HIS A 90 0.58 9.71 -2.88
N LYS A 91 1.37 9.03 -2.05
CA LYS A 91 2.77 8.76 -2.36
C LYS A 91 2.91 7.86 -3.59
N LEU A 92 2.08 6.82 -3.66
CA LEU A 92 2.06 5.90 -4.80
C LEU A 92 1.60 6.61 -6.08
N GLU A 93 0.57 7.43 -5.98
CA GLU A 93 0.07 8.21 -7.11
C GLU A 93 1.15 9.13 -7.66
N SER A 94 1.87 9.83 -6.80
CA SER A 94 2.97 10.70 -7.19
C SER A 94 4.06 9.93 -7.93
N GLU A 95 4.42 8.75 -7.42
CA GLU A 95 5.43 7.90 -8.04
C GLU A 95 4.99 7.39 -9.42
N ILE A 96 3.73 6.96 -9.53
CA ILE A 96 3.17 6.49 -10.80
C ILE A 96 3.15 7.63 -11.82
N ARG A 97 2.79 8.84 -11.41
CA ARG A 97 2.81 10.01 -12.29
C ARG A 97 4.22 10.31 -12.80
N GLN A 98 5.21 10.25 -11.92
CA GLN A 98 6.60 10.47 -12.31
C GLN A 98 7.05 9.42 -13.33
N MET A 99 6.70 8.16 -13.10
CA MET A 99 7.02 7.08 -14.04
C MET A 99 6.36 7.31 -15.40
N ALA A 100 5.11 7.73 -15.41
CA ALA A 100 4.37 8.00 -16.65
C ALA A 100 4.96 9.19 -17.43
N LEU A 101 5.38 10.23 -16.71
CA LEU A 101 5.94 11.44 -17.34
C LEU A 101 7.39 11.26 -17.79
N ALA A 102 8.11 10.31 -17.23
CA ALA A 102 9.49 10.02 -17.59
C ALA A 102 9.62 9.26 -18.91
N ASN A 103 8.53 8.66 -19.38
CA ASN A 103 8.50 7.96 -20.68
C ASN A 103 7.97 8.90 -21.77
#